data_9f3edf2524fcd6b06f830691bb34492b
#
_entry.id   9f3edf2524fcd6b06f830691bb34492b
#
_cell.length_a   1.000
_cell.length_b   1.000
_cell.length_c   1.000
_cell.angle_alpha   90.00
_cell.angle_beta   90.00
_cell.angle_gamma   90.00
#
_symmetry.space_group_name_H-M   'P 1'
#
loop_
_entity.id
_entity.type
_entity.pdbx_description
1 polymer ?
#
loop_
_entity_poly.entity_id
_entity_poly.type
_entity_poly.pdbx_seq_one_letter_code
_entity_poly.pdbx_strand_id
1 'polypeptide(L)'
;CFLAKKPLIAGALGVFDASLTTLRPYERDQARNLNPTYRCLFPTPPPAGTVASCEEAGVLGALAGILGSMMAMETIREIVGFGEGMVGRLLMIDARAMRFETLRYARDPDNPLNGDKPSIRDLSAHT
;
A
#
# COMPACT_ATOMS: atom_id res chain seq x y z
N CYS A 1 6.54 -2.39 -9.43
CA CYS A 1 7.16 -3.22 -8.38
C CYS A 1 6.81 -4.70 -8.54
N PHE A 2 5.52 -5.07 -8.69
CA PHE A 2 5.13 -6.49 -8.83
C PHE A 2 5.85 -7.20 -9.99
N LEU A 3 5.78 -6.65 -11.20
CA LEU A 3 6.42 -7.23 -12.39
C LEU A 3 7.95 -7.33 -12.26
N ALA A 4 8.56 -6.39 -11.53
CA ALA A 4 10.00 -6.38 -11.27
C ALA A 4 10.40 -7.23 -10.05
N LYS A 5 9.44 -7.86 -9.36
CA LYS A 5 9.66 -8.63 -8.12
C LYS A 5 10.41 -7.81 -7.06
N LYS A 6 10.00 -6.56 -6.87
CA LYS A 6 10.54 -5.66 -5.85
C LYS A 6 9.49 -5.35 -4.79
N PRO A 7 9.88 -5.28 -3.50
CA PRO A 7 8.96 -4.84 -2.46
C PRO A 7 8.55 -3.40 -2.71
N LEU A 8 7.33 -3.06 -2.32
CA LEU A 8 6.79 -1.72 -2.38
C LEU A 8 6.29 -1.32 -0.99
N ILE A 9 6.86 -0.27 -0.43
CA ILE A 9 6.33 0.40 0.75
C ILE A 9 5.44 1.53 0.24
N ALA A 10 4.12 1.35 0.38
CA ALA A 10 3.13 2.30 -0.11
C ALA A 10 2.58 3.14 1.03
N GLY A 11 2.83 4.43 1.00
CA GLY A 11 2.23 5.42 1.90
C GLY A 11 1.35 6.38 1.10
N ALA A 12 0.19 6.72 1.66
CA ALA A 12 -0.72 7.70 1.08
C ALA A 12 -1.13 8.73 2.13
N LEU A 13 -1.27 9.98 1.71
CA LEU A 13 -1.68 11.11 2.55
C LEU A 13 -2.97 11.73 2.02
N GLY A 14 -3.92 11.96 2.93
CA GLY A 14 -4.95 12.98 2.78
C GLY A 14 -4.61 14.23 3.59
N VAL A 15 -5.59 15.11 3.81
CA VAL A 15 -5.36 16.33 4.60
C VAL A 15 -5.06 16.01 6.07
N PHE A 16 -5.84 15.09 6.68
CA PHE A 16 -5.71 14.70 8.09
C PHE A 16 -5.60 13.20 8.29
N ASP A 17 -5.50 12.44 7.22
CA ASP A 17 -5.41 10.98 7.25
C ASP A 17 -4.20 10.50 6.47
N ALA A 18 -3.71 9.34 6.86
CA ALA A 18 -2.63 8.67 6.15
C ALA A 18 -2.80 7.16 6.21
N SER A 19 -2.18 6.46 5.28
CA SER A 19 -2.14 5.01 5.30
C SER A 19 -0.76 4.49 4.89
N LEU A 20 -0.42 3.29 5.38
CA LEU A 20 0.85 2.62 5.11
C LEU A 20 0.63 1.12 4.97
N THR A 21 1.19 0.53 3.94
CA THR A 21 1.27 -0.93 3.77
C THR A 21 2.55 -1.32 3.05
N THR A 22 3.00 -2.55 3.24
CA THR A 22 4.11 -3.15 2.50
C THR A 22 3.59 -4.25 1.59
N LEU A 23 4.04 -4.28 0.36
CA LEU A 23 3.56 -5.19 -0.68
C LEU A 23 4.71 -6.03 -1.24
N ARG A 24 4.58 -7.35 -1.15
CA ARG A 24 5.45 -8.36 -1.78
C ARG A 24 4.59 -9.43 -2.45
N PRO A 25 3.77 -9.06 -3.44
CA PRO A 25 2.75 -9.94 -4.01
C PRO A 25 3.31 -11.11 -4.84
N TYR A 26 4.60 -11.10 -5.13
CA TYR A 26 5.33 -12.17 -5.80
C TYR A 26 5.80 -13.28 -4.84
N GLU A 27 5.62 -13.09 -3.53
CA GLU A 27 5.96 -14.06 -2.48
C GLU A 27 4.70 -14.69 -1.88
N ARG A 28 4.92 -15.76 -1.12
CA ARG A 28 3.87 -16.45 -0.37
C ARG A 28 4.06 -16.25 1.12
N ASP A 29 2.97 -16.25 1.84
CA ASP A 29 2.96 -16.25 3.29
C ASP A 29 3.37 -17.62 3.88
N GLN A 30 3.41 -17.72 5.20
CA GLN A 30 3.74 -18.98 5.90
C GLN A 30 2.74 -20.11 5.61
N ALA A 31 1.49 -19.79 5.30
CA ALA A 31 0.46 -20.74 4.90
C ALA A 31 0.48 -21.06 3.39
N ARG A 32 1.50 -20.61 2.67
CA ARG A 32 1.70 -20.76 1.22
C ARG A 32 0.68 -20.04 0.33
N ASN A 33 -0.12 -19.12 0.87
CA ASN A 33 -0.97 -18.25 0.08
C ASN A 33 -0.14 -17.13 -0.55
N LEU A 34 -0.48 -16.72 -1.78
CA LEU A 34 0.13 -15.54 -2.38
C LEU A 34 -0.20 -14.30 -1.55
N ASN A 35 0.79 -13.45 -1.36
CA ASN A 35 0.58 -12.16 -0.69
C ASN A 35 -0.33 -11.25 -1.52
N PRO A 36 -1.10 -10.36 -0.86
CA PRO A 36 -1.99 -9.44 -1.55
C PRO A 36 -1.21 -8.40 -2.36
N THR A 37 -1.87 -7.86 -3.39
CA THR A 37 -1.41 -6.71 -4.18
C THR A 37 -2.09 -5.44 -3.73
N TYR A 38 -1.62 -4.29 -4.23
CA TYR A 38 -2.32 -3.01 -4.07
C TYR A 38 -3.75 -3.06 -4.66
N ARG A 39 -3.96 -3.87 -5.70
CA ARG A 39 -5.27 -4.07 -6.35
C ARG A 39 -6.25 -4.89 -5.51
N CYS A 40 -5.79 -5.57 -4.47
CA CYS A 40 -6.68 -6.20 -3.49
C CYS A 40 -7.35 -5.15 -2.57
N LEU A 41 -6.69 -4.02 -2.33
CA LEU A 41 -7.24 -2.88 -1.58
C LEU A 41 -8.03 -1.93 -2.50
N PHE A 42 -7.48 -1.65 -3.67
CA PHE A 42 -8.01 -0.69 -4.64
C PHE A 42 -8.08 -1.34 -6.03
N PRO A 43 -9.16 -2.09 -6.32
CA PRO A 43 -9.29 -2.87 -7.56
C PRO A 43 -9.21 -2.01 -8.82
N THR A 44 -9.81 -0.82 -8.78
CA THR A 44 -9.83 0.13 -9.90
C THR A 44 -9.28 1.49 -9.47
N PRO A 45 -8.64 2.23 -10.39
CA PRO A 45 -8.32 3.63 -10.14
C PRO A 45 -9.58 4.45 -9.86
N PRO A 46 -9.52 5.48 -9.00
CA PRO A 46 -10.64 6.39 -8.82
C PRO A 46 -10.94 7.11 -10.15
N PRO A 47 -12.21 7.47 -10.42
CA PRO A 47 -12.56 8.27 -11.58
C PRO A 47 -11.75 9.57 -11.64
N ALA A 48 -11.41 10.02 -12.85
CA ALA A 48 -10.69 11.27 -13.03
C ALA A 48 -11.43 12.44 -12.36
N GLY A 49 -10.70 13.29 -11.63
CA GLY A 49 -11.24 14.47 -10.96
C GLY A 49 -11.94 14.21 -9.62
N THR A 50 -12.00 12.96 -9.13
CA THR A 50 -12.62 12.66 -7.82
C THR A 50 -11.65 12.80 -6.66
N VAL A 51 -10.35 12.76 -6.92
CA VAL A 51 -9.31 12.95 -5.90
C VAL A 51 -8.68 14.32 -6.13
N ALA A 52 -8.85 15.21 -5.15
CA ALA A 52 -8.20 16.52 -5.19
C ALA A 52 -6.67 16.34 -5.16
N SER A 53 -5.96 17.17 -5.92
CA SER A 53 -4.50 17.20 -5.86
C SER A 53 -4.01 17.71 -4.50
N CYS A 54 -2.78 17.39 -4.12
CA CYS A 54 -2.16 17.94 -2.90
C CYS A 54 -2.09 19.47 -2.93
N GLU A 55 -2.03 20.06 -4.11
CA GLU A 55 -2.02 21.51 -4.32
C GLU A 55 -3.38 22.13 -4.01
N GLU A 56 -4.47 21.43 -4.36
CA GLU A 56 -5.84 21.89 -4.10
C GLU A 56 -6.30 21.63 -2.65
N ALA A 57 -6.02 20.44 -2.14
CA ALA A 57 -6.46 20.02 -0.81
C ALA A 57 -5.55 20.49 0.32
N GLY A 58 -4.28 20.75 0.02
CA GLY A 58 -3.24 20.99 1.00
C GLY A 58 -2.73 19.71 1.68
N VAL A 59 -1.58 19.81 2.32
CA VAL A 59 -0.94 18.71 3.06
C VAL A 59 -0.37 19.24 4.37
N LEU A 60 -0.63 18.53 5.46
CA LEU A 60 0.04 18.79 6.74
C LEU A 60 1.46 18.23 6.71
N GLY A 61 2.47 19.12 6.69
CA GLY A 61 3.88 18.71 6.68
C GLY A 61 4.26 17.80 7.85
N ALA A 62 3.69 18.02 9.02
CA ALA A 62 3.91 17.18 10.18
C ALA A 62 3.39 15.72 9.96
N LEU A 63 2.22 15.55 9.34
CA LEU A 63 1.68 14.24 9.01
C LEU A 63 2.53 13.54 7.93
N ALA A 64 2.99 14.31 6.94
CA ALA A 64 3.94 13.80 5.93
C ALA A 64 5.25 13.33 6.57
N GLY A 65 5.76 14.07 7.56
CA GLY A 65 6.95 13.68 8.34
C GLY A 65 6.76 12.38 9.12
N ILE A 66 5.62 12.24 9.79
CA ILE A 66 5.27 11.02 10.53
C ILE A 66 5.21 9.83 9.56
N LEU A 67 4.43 9.93 8.49
CA LEU A 67 4.30 8.85 7.51
C LEU A 67 5.64 8.52 6.85
N GLY A 68 6.41 9.51 6.44
CA GLY A 68 7.73 9.32 5.83
C GLY A 68 8.71 8.60 6.75
N SER A 69 8.73 8.93 8.03
CA SER A 69 9.56 8.23 9.03
C SER A 69 9.11 6.78 9.22
N MET A 70 7.81 6.51 9.21
CA MET A 70 7.28 5.15 9.30
C MET A 70 7.60 4.34 8.02
N MET A 71 7.51 4.95 6.85
CA MET A 71 7.93 4.32 5.59
C MET A 71 9.42 3.99 5.58
N ALA A 72 10.26 4.87 6.10
CA ALA A 72 11.69 4.61 6.26
C ALA A 72 11.96 3.44 7.20
N MET A 73 11.22 3.35 8.32
CA MET A 73 11.32 2.23 9.26
C MET A 73 10.92 0.90 8.59
N GLU A 74 9.83 0.88 7.80
CA GLU A 74 9.44 -0.29 7.03
C GLU A 74 10.49 -0.68 5.98
N THR A 75 11.12 0.30 5.34
CA THR A 75 12.21 0.05 4.38
C THR A 75 13.41 -0.62 5.07
N ILE A 76 13.82 -0.12 6.24
CA ILE A 76 14.89 -0.72 7.04
C ILE A 76 14.51 -2.16 7.44
N ARG A 77 13.25 -2.38 7.85
CA ARG A 77 12.73 -3.69 8.21
C ARG A 77 12.80 -4.69 7.04
N GLU A 78 12.41 -4.26 5.85
CA GLU A 78 12.49 -5.08 4.64
C GLU A 78 13.93 -5.46 4.25
N ILE A 79 14.89 -4.57 4.50
CA ILE A 79 16.31 -4.81 4.20
C ILE A 79 16.96 -5.70 5.26
N VAL A 80 16.73 -5.42 6.53
CA VAL A 80 17.41 -6.08 7.67
C VAL A 80 16.70 -7.35 8.11
N GLY A 81 15.37 -7.42 7.99
CA GLY A 81 14.57 -8.60 8.32
C GLY A 81 14.29 -8.76 9.81
N PHE A 82 13.84 -7.72 10.51
CA PHE A 82 13.47 -7.78 11.92
C PHE A 82 11.97 -7.55 12.14
N GLY A 83 11.44 -8.13 13.22
CA GLY A 83 10.05 -7.92 13.66
C GLY A 83 9.01 -8.37 12.65
N GLU A 84 7.80 -7.81 12.74
CA GLU A 84 6.70 -8.04 11.82
C GLU A 84 6.55 -6.85 10.87
N GLY A 85 6.64 -7.10 9.56
CA GLY A 85 6.40 -6.10 8.53
C GLY A 85 4.91 -5.86 8.26
N MET A 86 4.62 -4.94 7.35
CA MET A 86 3.25 -4.52 7.02
C MET A 86 2.63 -5.29 5.84
N VAL A 87 3.19 -6.44 5.44
CA VAL A 87 2.58 -7.28 4.38
C VAL A 87 1.26 -7.86 4.88
N GLY A 88 0.18 -7.65 4.10
CA GLY A 88 -1.18 -8.05 4.47
C GLY A 88 -1.79 -7.23 5.61
N ARG A 89 -1.17 -6.11 5.97
CA ARG A 89 -1.66 -5.16 6.98
C ARG A 89 -1.67 -3.74 6.42
N LEU A 90 -2.74 -3.02 6.65
CA LEU A 90 -2.90 -1.62 6.32
C LEU A 90 -2.97 -0.81 7.62
N LEU A 91 -1.96 0.00 7.87
CA LEU A 91 -2.03 1.00 8.93
C LEU A 91 -2.82 2.20 8.42
N MET A 92 -3.79 2.64 9.21
CA MET A 92 -4.57 3.85 8.97
C MET A 92 -4.32 4.83 10.11
N ILE A 93 -4.05 6.08 9.77
CA ILE A 93 -3.77 7.16 10.71
C ILE A 93 -4.84 8.23 10.56
N ASP A 94 -5.51 8.56 11.65
CA ASP A 94 -6.40 9.71 11.78
C ASP A 94 -5.69 10.76 12.63
N ALA A 95 -5.17 11.80 11.99
CA ALA A 95 -4.42 12.86 12.67
C ALA A 95 -5.31 13.79 13.50
N ARG A 96 -6.62 13.83 13.26
CA ARG A 96 -7.56 14.65 14.07
C ARG A 96 -7.74 14.07 15.46
N ALA A 97 -7.85 12.73 15.55
CA ALA A 97 -8.03 12.01 16.79
C ALA A 97 -6.74 11.39 17.33
N MET A 98 -5.62 11.55 16.62
CA MET A 98 -4.34 10.84 16.91
C MET A 98 -4.56 9.34 17.07
N ARG A 99 -5.38 8.76 16.20
CA ARG A 99 -5.75 7.35 16.22
C ARG A 99 -5.01 6.60 15.13
N PHE A 100 -4.50 5.42 15.51
CA PHE A 100 -3.79 4.49 14.65
C PHE A 100 -4.52 3.17 14.66
N GLU A 101 -4.97 2.71 13.51
CA GLU A 101 -5.66 1.44 13.36
C GLU A 101 -4.94 0.57 12.33
N THR A 102 -4.81 -0.72 12.60
CA THR A 102 -4.24 -1.68 11.67
C THR A 102 -5.31 -2.68 11.24
N LEU A 103 -5.61 -2.70 9.96
CA LEU A 103 -6.50 -3.67 9.33
C LEU A 103 -5.69 -4.77 8.67
N ARG A 104 -6.19 -6.01 8.75
CA ARG A 104 -5.64 -7.14 7.98
C ARG A 104 -6.41 -7.30 6.69
N TYR A 105 -5.69 -7.60 5.61
CA TYR A 105 -6.31 -7.90 4.32
C TYR A 105 -5.55 -9.05 3.64
N ALA A 106 -6.26 -9.79 2.80
CA ALA A 106 -5.74 -10.94 2.09
C ALA A 106 -5.76 -10.70 0.57
N ARG A 107 -5.15 -11.61 -0.17
CA ARG A 107 -5.24 -11.63 -1.63
C ARG A 107 -6.69 -11.79 -2.07
N ASP A 108 -7.12 -10.92 -2.96
CA ASP A 108 -8.37 -11.08 -3.68
C ASP A 108 -8.12 -11.99 -4.90
N PRO A 109 -8.84 -13.13 -5.03
CA PRO A 109 -8.71 -14.00 -6.19
C PRO A 109 -9.01 -13.32 -7.53
N ASP A 110 -9.82 -12.27 -7.52
CA ASP A 110 -10.24 -11.55 -8.72
C ASP A 110 -9.34 -10.34 -9.05
N ASN A 111 -8.29 -10.08 -8.25
CA ASN A 111 -7.41 -8.95 -8.55
C ASN A 111 -6.67 -9.12 -9.87
N PRO A 112 -6.48 -8.03 -10.64
CA PRO A 112 -5.96 -8.12 -12.00
C PRO A 112 -4.45 -8.42 -12.10
N LEU A 113 -3.69 -8.37 -10.98
CA LEU A 113 -2.24 -8.59 -11.00
C LEU A 113 -1.84 -10.03 -10.71
N ASN A 114 -2.20 -10.57 -9.55
CA ASN A 114 -1.85 -11.94 -9.14
C ASN A 114 -3.08 -12.78 -8.75
N GLY A 115 -4.26 -12.37 -9.18
CA GLY A 115 -5.48 -13.16 -9.02
C GLY A 115 -5.46 -14.45 -9.82
N ASP A 116 -6.54 -15.19 -9.80
CA ASP A 116 -6.64 -16.48 -10.49
C ASP A 116 -6.69 -16.32 -12.02
N LYS A 117 -7.13 -15.15 -12.50
CA LYS A 117 -7.17 -14.78 -13.93
C LYS A 117 -6.54 -13.38 -14.14
N PRO A 118 -5.21 -13.24 -13.97
CA PRO A 118 -4.58 -11.92 -14.05
C PRO A 118 -4.68 -11.34 -15.46
N SER A 119 -5.10 -10.08 -15.56
CA SER A 119 -5.23 -9.33 -16.81
C SER A 119 -4.07 -8.35 -17.04
N ILE A 120 -3.42 -7.86 -15.97
CA ILE A 120 -2.28 -6.94 -16.06
C ILE A 120 -0.99 -7.76 -16.07
N ARG A 121 -0.33 -7.82 -17.23
CA ARG A 121 0.89 -8.62 -17.46
C ARG A 121 2.12 -7.77 -17.77
N ASP A 122 1.91 -6.52 -18.14
CA ASP A 122 2.94 -5.53 -18.50
C ASP A 122 2.47 -4.12 -18.17
N LEU A 123 3.20 -3.10 -18.63
CA LEU A 123 2.89 -1.70 -18.38
C LEU A 123 2.10 -1.02 -19.52
N SER A 124 1.68 -1.76 -20.53
CA SER A 124 0.98 -1.18 -21.69
C SER A 124 -0.35 -0.50 -21.35
N ALA A 125 -1.00 -0.92 -20.26
CA ALA A 125 -2.23 -0.34 -19.78
C ALA A 125 -2.05 0.93 -18.91
N HIS A 126 -0.82 1.42 -18.76
CA HIS A 126 -0.47 2.55 -17.88
C HIS A 126 0.11 3.75 -18.63
N THR A 127 -0.17 3.86 -19.91
CA THR A 127 0.22 5.00 -20.76
C THR A 127 -0.82 6.09 -20.73
#